data_5a4e7a13c0216961deb30cd4c8683ab6
#
_entry.id   5a4e7a13c0216961deb30cd4c8683ab6
#
_cell.length_a   1.000
_cell.length_b   1.000
_cell.length_c   1.000
_cell.angle_alpha   90.00
_cell.angle_beta   90.00
_cell.angle_gamma   90.00
#
_symmetry.space_group_name_H-M   'P 1'
#
loop_
_entity.id
_entity.type
_entity.pdbx_description
1 polymer ?
#
loop_
_entity_poly.entity_id
_entity_poly.type
_entity_poly.pdbx_seq_one_letter_code
_entity_poly.pdbx_strand_id
1 'polypeptide(L)'
;MMNTRAPVSVIIPCFCCASTIGRAVRSILSQTMLPAELILVNDCSNDGGLTIAELKKIQEQYQDEIKIVVQEMEKNDGPGSSRNLGWSIATQPYIAFLDADDSWHPKKIAIQYGWMKSHPEAVLSGHLSNVLLEEGDLPVTNEASIKQISLNTLLLSNCLPTRSVMLKSEVTQRFFKGKRQAEDYLLWLQIALTGAPIFLIHAPLAFSYKADFGSAGLNANLQESFLGVKDTYQKLLAAGQISFWSYSLYIALAYFKHLRRQVLVSLRGSKA
;
A
#
# COMPACT_ATOMS: atom_id res chain seq x y z
N MET A 1 -14.13 17.78 24.07
CA MET A 1 -14.70 16.75 23.17
C MET A 1 -13.66 15.66 23.05
N MET A 2 -13.94 14.42 23.44
CA MET A 2 -13.01 13.31 23.19
C MET A 2 -12.86 13.18 21.68
N ASN A 3 -11.65 13.39 21.18
CA ASN A 3 -11.31 13.21 19.77
C ASN A 3 -11.41 11.70 19.49
N THR A 4 -12.57 11.24 18.97
CA THR A 4 -12.82 9.81 18.74
C THR A 4 -11.89 9.36 17.62
N ARG A 5 -10.90 8.54 17.99
CA ARG A 5 -9.98 7.92 17.01
C ARG A 5 -10.72 6.93 16.14
N ALA A 6 -10.33 6.84 14.88
CA ALA A 6 -10.80 5.75 14.02
C ALA A 6 -10.23 4.41 14.51
N PRO A 7 -11.02 3.34 14.61
CA PRO A 7 -10.53 2.02 14.99
C PRO A 7 -9.75 1.36 13.83
N VAL A 8 -8.63 1.96 13.50
CA VAL A 8 -7.74 1.60 12.39
C VAL A 8 -6.34 1.40 12.93
N SER A 9 -5.72 0.26 12.59
CA SER A 9 -4.29 0.02 12.73
C SER A 9 -3.60 0.42 11.43
N VAL A 10 -2.66 1.35 11.51
CA VAL A 10 -1.81 1.73 10.37
C VAL A 10 -0.52 0.94 10.44
N ILE A 11 -0.13 0.29 9.34
CA ILE A 11 1.09 -0.52 9.26
C ILE A 11 2.04 0.08 8.25
N ILE A 12 3.29 0.33 8.67
CA ILE A 12 4.37 0.82 7.82
C ILE A 12 5.52 -0.20 7.82
N PRO A 13 5.81 -0.84 6.67
CA PRO A 13 7.05 -1.60 6.50
C PRO A 13 8.23 -0.64 6.38
N CYS A 14 9.28 -0.85 7.18
CA CYS A 14 10.45 0.02 7.28
C CYS A 14 11.70 -0.75 6.88
N PHE A 15 12.40 -0.27 5.85
CA PHE A 15 13.72 -0.80 5.44
C PHE A 15 14.60 0.33 4.95
N CYS A 16 15.70 0.61 5.65
CA CYS A 16 16.64 1.70 5.34
C CYS A 16 15.93 3.04 5.05
N CYS A 17 14.97 3.41 5.92
CA CYS A 17 14.06 4.53 5.69
C CYS A 17 14.21 5.68 6.69
N ALA A 18 15.33 5.77 7.42
CA ALA A 18 15.56 6.80 8.44
C ALA A 18 15.30 8.23 7.94
N SER A 19 15.63 8.51 6.67
CA SER A 19 15.42 9.86 6.07
C SER A 19 14.00 10.18 5.64
N THR A 20 13.12 9.17 5.49
CA THR A 20 11.78 9.35 4.91
C THR A 20 10.65 9.08 5.89
N ILE A 21 10.86 8.18 6.85
CA ILE A 21 9.82 7.71 7.78
C ILE A 21 9.18 8.85 8.58
N GLY A 22 9.94 9.88 8.94
CA GLY A 22 9.42 11.05 9.64
C GLY A 22 8.31 11.77 8.89
N ARG A 23 8.39 11.85 7.53
CA ARG A 23 7.32 12.41 6.69
C ARG A 23 6.06 11.54 6.73
N ALA A 24 6.21 10.23 6.56
CA ALA A 24 5.10 9.29 6.61
C ALA A 24 4.34 9.39 7.95
N VAL A 25 5.07 9.37 9.07
CA VAL A 25 4.48 9.48 10.41
C VAL A 25 3.80 10.84 10.63
N ARG A 26 4.43 11.96 10.26
CA ARG A 26 3.78 13.29 10.36
C ARG A 26 2.48 13.35 9.57
N SER A 27 2.40 12.70 8.40
CA SER A 27 1.15 12.67 7.61
C SER A 27 0.03 11.87 8.29
N ILE A 28 0.37 10.92 9.16
CA ILE A 28 -0.60 10.18 10.00
C ILE A 28 -1.03 11.04 11.19
N LEU A 29 -0.10 11.70 11.85
CA LEU A 29 -0.39 12.55 13.00
C LEU A 29 -1.19 13.81 12.63
N SER A 30 -1.09 14.28 11.40
CA SER A 30 -1.87 15.42 10.85
C SER A 30 -3.27 15.00 10.35
N GLN A 31 -3.70 13.76 10.53
CA GLN A 31 -5.04 13.33 10.13
C GLN A 31 -6.13 14.06 10.92
N THR A 32 -7.18 14.53 10.23
CA THR A 32 -8.37 15.13 10.87
C THR A 32 -9.12 14.14 11.77
N MET A 33 -8.93 12.85 11.54
CA MET A 33 -9.37 11.75 12.40
C MET A 33 -8.18 10.81 12.58
N LEU A 34 -7.57 10.80 13.76
CA LEU A 34 -6.41 9.96 14.05
C LEU A 34 -6.78 8.48 14.04
N PRO A 35 -5.92 7.58 13.55
CA PRO A 35 -6.07 6.14 13.76
C PRO A 35 -5.82 5.80 15.24
N ALA A 36 -6.26 4.60 15.65
CA ALA A 36 -6.08 4.15 17.04
C ALA A 36 -4.64 3.72 17.34
N GLU A 37 -3.95 3.15 16.35
CA GLU A 37 -2.56 2.71 16.51
C GLU A 37 -1.76 2.78 15.21
N LEU A 38 -0.44 2.92 15.38
CA LEU A 38 0.57 2.91 14.32
C LEU A 38 1.58 1.80 14.62
N ILE A 39 1.82 0.92 13.65
CA ILE A 39 2.74 -0.22 13.76
C ILE A 39 3.86 -0.02 12.74
N LEU A 40 5.07 0.19 13.23
CA LEU A 40 6.29 0.38 12.45
C LEU A 40 7.06 -0.93 12.48
N VAL A 41 7.25 -1.58 11.32
CA VAL A 41 7.92 -2.88 11.24
C VAL A 41 9.26 -2.74 10.53
N ASN A 42 10.36 -2.81 11.29
CA ASN A 42 11.71 -2.81 10.73
C ASN A 42 12.03 -4.17 10.10
N ASP A 43 12.16 -4.20 8.77
CA ASP A 43 12.48 -5.39 7.97
C ASP A 43 14.00 -5.69 7.99
N CYS A 44 14.59 -5.76 9.19
CA CYS A 44 16.02 -6.00 9.38
C CYS A 44 16.87 -5.04 8.52
N SER A 45 16.71 -3.73 8.75
CA SER A 45 17.49 -2.69 8.04
C SER A 45 18.98 -2.85 8.25
N ASN A 46 19.76 -2.75 7.16
CA ASN A 46 21.22 -2.90 7.16
C ASN A 46 21.96 -1.56 7.03
N ASP A 47 21.39 -0.50 7.60
CA ASP A 47 21.88 0.89 7.56
C ASP A 47 22.65 1.33 8.82
N GLY A 48 23.29 0.38 9.50
CA GLY A 48 24.05 0.68 10.72
C GLY A 48 23.19 1.07 11.92
N GLY A 49 21.91 0.70 11.90
CA GLY A 49 20.97 0.98 13.00
C GLY A 49 20.28 2.34 12.91
N LEU A 50 20.48 3.10 11.82
CA LEU A 50 19.85 4.41 11.64
C LEU A 50 18.33 4.33 11.61
N THR A 51 17.77 3.38 10.87
CA THR A 51 16.31 3.19 10.80
C THR A 51 15.75 2.86 12.18
N ILE A 52 16.27 1.85 12.88
CA ILE A 52 15.70 1.46 14.17
C ILE A 52 15.83 2.56 15.23
N ALA A 53 16.91 3.33 15.23
CA ALA A 53 17.08 4.47 16.11
C ALA A 53 16.02 5.55 15.86
N GLU A 54 15.74 5.87 14.58
CA GLU A 54 14.71 6.86 14.23
C GLU A 54 13.29 6.34 14.58
N LEU A 55 13.01 5.04 14.40
CA LEU A 55 11.71 4.45 14.79
C LEU A 55 11.47 4.55 16.31
N LYS A 56 12.49 4.26 17.13
CA LYS A 56 12.40 4.37 18.59
C LYS A 56 12.22 5.82 19.03
N LYS A 57 12.97 6.75 18.41
CA LYS A 57 12.82 8.18 18.68
C LYS A 57 11.40 8.67 18.33
N ILE A 58 10.83 8.25 17.21
CA ILE A 58 9.44 8.56 16.82
C ILE A 58 8.47 8.00 17.87
N GLN A 59 8.66 6.75 18.32
CA GLN A 59 7.83 6.14 19.34
C GLN A 59 7.84 6.94 20.63
N GLU A 60 9.01 7.31 21.15
CA GLU A 60 9.17 8.12 22.36
C GLU A 60 8.55 9.51 22.20
N GLN A 61 8.76 10.16 21.06
CA GLN A 61 8.29 11.52 20.80
C GLN A 61 6.75 11.63 20.76
N TYR A 62 6.06 10.63 20.23
CA TYR A 62 4.62 10.70 19.96
C TYR A 62 3.77 9.71 20.76
N GLN A 63 4.33 9.04 21.77
CA GLN A 63 3.63 8.05 22.59
C GLN A 63 2.37 8.58 23.30
N ASP A 64 2.32 9.88 23.60
CA ASP A 64 1.16 10.53 24.23
C ASP A 64 0.08 10.91 23.20
N GLU A 65 0.45 11.00 21.92
CA GLU A 65 -0.47 11.38 20.85
C GLU A 65 -1.15 10.19 20.17
N ILE A 66 -0.46 9.03 20.08
CA ILE A 66 -0.99 7.82 19.45
C ILE A 66 -0.23 6.60 19.96
N LYS A 67 -0.91 5.46 20.10
CA LYS A 67 -0.22 4.20 20.38
C LYS A 67 0.69 3.83 19.21
N ILE A 68 2.01 3.83 19.42
CA ILE A 68 3.01 3.41 18.45
C ILE A 68 3.67 2.11 18.90
N VAL A 69 3.69 1.11 18.01
CA VAL A 69 4.39 -0.16 18.21
C VAL A 69 5.54 -0.24 17.23
N VAL A 70 6.75 -0.44 17.71
CA VAL A 70 7.93 -0.72 16.88
C VAL A 70 8.24 -2.20 17.00
N GLN A 71 8.27 -2.90 15.85
CA GLN A 71 8.57 -4.32 15.77
C GLN A 71 9.75 -4.55 14.83
N GLU A 72 10.66 -5.45 15.20
CA GLU A 72 11.80 -5.83 14.36
C GLU A 72 11.63 -7.24 13.81
N MET A 73 12.01 -7.45 12.56
CA MET A 73 12.10 -8.78 11.95
C MET A 73 13.52 -9.32 12.11
N GLU A 74 13.65 -10.63 12.29
CA GLU A 74 14.96 -11.31 12.42
C GLU A 74 15.79 -11.27 11.12
N LYS A 75 15.13 -11.17 9.98
CA LYS A 75 15.76 -11.11 8.65
C LYS A 75 14.92 -10.28 7.68
N ASN A 76 15.55 -9.77 6.62
CA ASN A 76 14.86 -9.07 5.57
C ASN A 76 14.05 -10.03 4.67
N ASP A 77 12.75 -10.11 4.91
CA ASP A 77 11.79 -10.94 4.14
C ASP A 77 10.93 -10.12 3.17
N GLY A 78 11.16 -8.81 3.09
CA GLY A 78 10.49 -7.89 2.17
C GLY A 78 9.18 -7.30 2.71
N PRO A 79 8.64 -6.27 2.02
CA PRO A 79 7.56 -5.44 2.53
C PRO A 79 6.27 -6.22 2.80
N GLY A 80 5.97 -7.26 2.01
CA GLY A 80 4.80 -8.11 2.24
C GLY A 80 4.86 -8.86 3.56
N SER A 81 6.03 -9.43 3.90
CA SER A 81 6.24 -10.13 5.18
C SER A 81 6.18 -9.18 6.37
N SER A 82 6.75 -7.98 6.24
CA SER A 82 6.69 -6.93 7.26
C SER A 82 5.25 -6.47 7.51
N ARG A 83 4.45 -6.28 6.44
CA ARG A 83 3.02 -5.95 6.57
C ARG A 83 2.24 -7.08 7.23
N ASN A 84 2.55 -8.36 6.93
CA ASN A 84 1.93 -9.51 7.60
C ASN A 84 2.23 -9.54 9.09
N LEU A 85 3.48 -9.28 9.49
CA LEU A 85 3.86 -9.20 10.92
C LEU A 85 3.08 -8.07 11.61
N GLY A 86 3.07 -6.86 11.01
CA GLY A 86 2.28 -5.75 11.53
C GLY A 86 0.79 -6.08 11.64
N TRP A 87 0.22 -6.76 10.63
CA TRP A 87 -1.17 -7.18 10.64
C TRP A 87 -1.47 -8.21 11.74
N SER A 88 -0.55 -9.14 12.02
CA SER A 88 -0.74 -10.16 13.05
C SER A 88 -0.78 -9.60 14.47
N ILE A 89 -0.15 -8.44 14.71
CA ILE A 89 -0.12 -7.77 16.03
C ILE A 89 -1.10 -6.58 16.11
N ALA A 90 -1.75 -6.24 15.00
CA ALA A 90 -2.77 -5.19 14.94
C ALA A 90 -3.98 -5.55 15.79
N THR A 91 -4.52 -4.55 16.50
CA THR A 91 -5.63 -4.77 17.46
C THR A 91 -6.96 -4.18 16.98
N GLN A 92 -6.94 -3.42 15.87
CA GLN A 92 -8.13 -2.71 15.39
C GLN A 92 -8.87 -3.49 14.30
N PRO A 93 -10.20 -3.28 14.14
CA PRO A 93 -11.00 -3.97 13.14
C PRO A 93 -10.70 -3.55 11.70
N TYR A 94 -9.98 -2.46 11.48
CA TYR A 94 -9.52 -2.04 10.16
C TYR A 94 -8.01 -1.92 10.11
N ILE A 95 -7.43 -2.35 8.99
CA ILE A 95 -6.00 -2.26 8.69
C ILE A 95 -5.81 -1.31 7.53
N ALA A 96 -4.88 -0.37 7.65
CA ALA A 96 -4.45 0.48 6.54
C ALA A 96 -2.93 0.41 6.38
N PHE A 97 -2.46 0.49 5.14
CA PHE A 97 -1.03 0.42 4.82
C PHE A 97 -0.53 1.75 4.28
N LEU A 98 0.67 2.13 4.72
CA LEU A 98 1.42 3.26 4.16
C LEU A 98 2.87 2.83 3.96
N ASP A 99 3.51 3.23 2.87
CA ASP A 99 4.92 2.98 2.66
C ASP A 99 5.76 4.08 3.36
N ALA A 100 6.95 3.72 3.85
CA ALA A 100 7.78 4.60 4.70
C ALA A 100 8.30 5.87 3.97
N ASP A 101 8.16 5.94 2.66
CA ASP A 101 8.58 7.05 1.81
C ASP A 101 7.42 7.83 1.17
N ASP A 102 6.17 7.46 1.50
CA ASP A 102 4.96 8.11 1.02
C ASP A 102 4.30 8.98 2.11
N SER A 103 3.19 9.64 1.79
CA SER A 103 2.38 10.39 2.75
C SER A 103 0.89 10.33 2.42
N TRP A 104 0.06 10.68 3.41
CA TRP A 104 -1.39 10.76 3.26
C TRP A 104 -1.91 12.19 3.29
N HIS A 105 -3.00 12.42 2.58
CA HIS A 105 -3.81 13.62 2.71
C HIS A 105 -4.45 13.67 4.11
N PRO A 106 -4.55 14.85 4.79
CA PRO A 106 -5.07 14.97 6.16
C PRO A 106 -6.48 14.39 6.39
N LYS A 107 -7.30 14.28 5.35
CA LYS A 107 -8.66 13.72 5.43
C LYS A 107 -8.75 12.23 5.06
N LYS A 108 -7.62 11.53 4.82
CA LYS A 108 -7.64 10.14 4.30
C LYS A 108 -8.38 9.19 5.23
N ILE A 109 -8.02 9.17 6.50
CA ILE A 109 -8.68 8.27 7.48
C ILE A 109 -10.15 8.64 7.64
N ALA A 110 -10.46 9.93 7.80
CA ALA A 110 -11.84 10.39 7.98
C ALA A 110 -12.74 9.98 6.80
N ILE A 111 -12.29 10.18 5.56
CA ILE A 111 -13.05 9.86 4.34
C ILE A 111 -13.20 8.34 4.19
N GLN A 112 -12.09 7.61 4.22
CA GLN A 112 -12.08 6.19 3.89
C GLN A 112 -12.75 5.33 4.98
N TYR A 113 -12.39 5.54 6.25
CA TYR A 113 -13.01 4.85 7.37
C TYR A 113 -14.49 5.26 7.52
N GLY A 114 -14.80 6.55 7.41
CA GLY A 114 -16.17 7.03 7.50
C GLY A 114 -17.08 6.34 6.48
N TRP A 115 -16.60 6.21 5.25
CA TRP A 115 -17.33 5.49 4.20
C TRP A 115 -17.44 3.99 4.49
N MET A 116 -16.35 3.30 4.81
CA MET A 116 -16.38 1.85 5.12
C MET A 116 -17.25 1.53 6.33
N LYS A 117 -17.31 2.42 7.31
CA LYS A 117 -18.19 2.28 8.47
C LYS A 117 -19.68 2.29 8.08
N SER A 118 -20.06 3.10 7.10
CA SER A 118 -21.44 3.19 6.59
C SER A 118 -21.79 2.13 5.54
N HIS A 119 -20.77 1.39 5.05
CA HIS A 119 -20.92 0.31 4.05
C HIS A 119 -20.27 -0.98 4.59
N PRO A 120 -20.95 -1.66 5.54
CA PRO A 120 -20.37 -2.83 6.21
C PRO A 120 -20.14 -4.03 5.27
N GLU A 121 -20.72 -4.04 4.09
CA GLU A 121 -20.42 -5.02 3.02
C GLU A 121 -19.02 -4.84 2.43
N ALA A 122 -18.45 -3.61 2.46
CA ALA A 122 -17.12 -3.34 1.91
C ALA A 122 -16.04 -4.06 2.72
N VAL A 123 -15.30 -4.96 2.08
CA VAL A 123 -14.20 -5.70 2.70
C VAL A 123 -12.89 -4.96 2.55
N LEU A 124 -12.68 -4.33 1.40
CA LEU A 124 -11.50 -3.57 1.05
C LEU A 124 -11.89 -2.32 0.27
N SER A 125 -11.27 -1.19 0.60
CA SER A 125 -11.30 0.01 -0.22
C SER A 125 -9.89 0.51 -0.50
N GLY A 126 -9.71 1.13 -1.65
CA GLY A 126 -8.53 1.92 -1.99
C GLY A 126 -8.95 3.30 -2.49
N HIS A 127 -7.97 4.15 -2.76
CA HIS A 127 -8.20 5.47 -3.33
C HIS A 127 -7.12 5.83 -4.36
N LEU A 128 -7.31 6.93 -5.09
CA LEU A 128 -6.29 7.42 -6.01
C LEU A 128 -5.06 7.90 -5.26
N SER A 129 -3.93 7.88 -5.94
CA SER A 129 -2.64 8.37 -5.44
C SER A 129 -1.99 9.23 -6.53
N ASN A 130 -1.39 10.35 -6.10
CA ASN A 130 -0.65 11.24 -6.99
C ASN A 130 0.85 11.20 -6.67
N VAL A 131 1.66 11.58 -7.66
CA VAL A 131 3.08 11.86 -7.46
C VAL A 131 3.22 13.35 -7.15
N LEU A 132 3.87 13.67 -6.03
CA LEU A 132 4.32 15.01 -5.68
C LEU A 132 5.85 15.03 -5.80
N LEU A 133 6.39 15.88 -6.68
CA LEU A 133 7.84 16.02 -6.82
C LEU A 133 8.44 16.92 -5.73
N GLU A 134 7.62 17.79 -5.15
CA GLU A 134 7.98 18.71 -4.07
C GLU A 134 6.87 18.74 -3.01
N GLU A 135 7.22 19.06 -1.76
CA GLU A 135 6.23 19.34 -0.72
C GLU A 135 5.54 20.67 -1.05
N GLY A 136 4.26 20.62 -1.36
CA GLY A 136 3.45 21.78 -1.75
C GLY A 136 1.99 21.62 -1.33
N ASP A 137 1.14 22.51 -1.83
CA ASP A 137 -0.28 22.48 -1.56
C ASP A 137 -0.91 21.17 -2.01
N LEU A 138 -1.54 20.48 -1.08
CA LEU A 138 -2.24 19.22 -1.35
C LEU A 138 -3.50 19.51 -2.18
N PRO A 139 -3.80 18.70 -3.20
CA PRO A 139 -5.00 18.89 -4.00
C PRO A 139 -6.25 18.83 -3.12
N VAL A 140 -7.15 19.81 -3.28
CA VAL A 140 -8.42 19.86 -2.54
C VAL A 140 -9.29 18.70 -2.99
N THR A 141 -9.65 17.83 -2.06
CA THR A 141 -10.63 16.76 -2.29
C THR A 141 -12.03 17.29 -1.99
N ASN A 142 -12.71 17.74 -3.03
CA ASN A 142 -14.15 17.91 -3.02
C ASN A 142 -14.80 16.54 -3.26
N GLU A 143 -16.10 16.40 -3.12
CA GLU A 143 -16.86 15.15 -3.16
C GLU A 143 -16.26 14.00 -3.99
N ALA A 144 -15.83 12.94 -3.32
CA ALA A 144 -15.21 11.79 -3.96
C ALA A 144 -16.29 10.80 -4.43
N SER A 145 -16.36 10.51 -5.73
CA SER A 145 -17.18 9.39 -6.20
C SER A 145 -16.54 8.06 -5.78
N ILE A 146 -17.36 7.10 -5.37
CA ILE A 146 -16.90 5.78 -4.95
C ILE A 146 -17.55 4.73 -5.84
N LYS A 147 -16.74 3.82 -6.37
CA LYS A 147 -17.17 2.78 -7.29
C LYS A 147 -16.69 1.41 -6.86
N GLN A 148 -17.55 0.41 -6.98
CA GLN A 148 -17.13 -0.97 -6.83
C GLN A 148 -16.23 -1.39 -8.00
N ILE A 149 -15.12 -2.07 -7.68
CA ILE A 149 -14.20 -2.62 -8.67
C ILE A 149 -14.59 -4.05 -8.96
N SER A 150 -14.81 -4.37 -10.24
CA SER A 150 -15.03 -5.76 -10.65
C SER A 150 -13.71 -6.55 -10.64
N LEU A 151 -13.81 -7.87 -10.43
CA LEU A 151 -12.66 -8.78 -10.55
C LEU A 151 -11.96 -8.63 -11.92
N ASN A 152 -12.74 -8.49 -13.01
CA ASN A 152 -12.18 -8.30 -14.35
C ASN A 152 -11.36 -7.01 -14.45
N THR A 153 -11.82 -5.91 -13.86
CA THR A 153 -11.06 -4.64 -13.81
C THR A 153 -9.73 -4.84 -13.06
N LEU A 154 -9.78 -5.52 -11.93
CA LEU A 154 -8.59 -5.78 -11.12
C LEU A 154 -7.63 -6.75 -11.84
N LEU A 155 -8.13 -7.80 -12.49
CA LEU A 155 -7.31 -8.70 -13.31
C LEU A 155 -6.64 -8.00 -14.50
N LEU A 156 -7.23 -6.95 -15.01
CA LEU A 156 -6.58 -6.15 -16.07
C LEU A 156 -5.45 -5.28 -15.53
N SER A 157 -5.56 -4.73 -14.34
CA SER A 157 -4.54 -3.81 -13.78
C SER A 157 -4.68 -3.66 -12.28
N ASN A 158 -3.54 -3.64 -11.56
CA ASN A 158 -3.53 -3.19 -10.17
C ASN A 158 -3.87 -1.69 -10.12
N CYS A 159 -5.10 -1.38 -9.72
CA CYS A 159 -5.57 -0.01 -9.53
C CYS A 159 -5.58 0.42 -8.05
N LEU A 160 -5.06 -0.43 -7.16
CA LEU A 160 -5.04 -0.26 -5.71
C LEU A 160 -3.59 -0.26 -5.20
N PRO A 161 -2.85 0.87 -5.30
CA PRO A 161 -1.53 0.95 -4.70
C PRO A 161 -1.64 0.72 -3.18
N THR A 162 -0.69 -0.04 -2.61
CA THR A 162 -0.75 -0.48 -1.20
C THR A 162 -1.00 0.67 -0.24
N ARG A 163 -0.34 1.82 -0.46
CA ARG A 163 -0.51 3.05 0.35
C ARG A 163 -1.93 3.63 0.36
N SER A 164 -2.81 3.17 -0.54
CA SER A 164 -4.21 3.62 -0.60
C SER A 164 -5.17 2.70 0.14
N VAL A 165 -4.74 1.47 0.42
CA VAL A 165 -5.65 0.42 0.86
C VAL A 165 -5.98 0.52 2.34
N MET A 166 -7.26 0.33 2.64
CA MET A 166 -7.81 -0.01 3.96
C MET A 166 -8.71 -1.23 3.79
N LEU A 167 -8.61 -2.19 4.69
CA LEU A 167 -9.40 -3.42 4.68
C LEU A 167 -9.81 -3.83 6.09
N LYS A 168 -10.76 -4.74 6.19
CA LYS A 168 -11.16 -5.35 7.47
C LYS A 168 -10.09 -6.31 7.97
N SER A 169 -9.78 -6.25 9.26
CA SER A 169 -8.74 -7.09 9.87
C SER A 169 -9.05 -8.59 9.80
N GLU A 170 -10.34 -8.96 9.72
CA GLU A 170 -10.84 -10.34 9.62
C GLU A 170 -10.55 -11.04 8.28
N VAL A 171 -10.10 -10.30 7.26
CA VAL A 171 -9.65 -10.90 5.99
C VAL A 171 -8.56 -11.94 6.29
N THR A 172 -8.75 -13.16 5.78
CA THR A 172 -7.86 -14.31 6.05
C THR A 172 -6.67 -14.40 5.12
N GLN A 173 -6.79 -13.84 3.89
CA GLN A 173 -5.70 -13.74 2.93
C GLN A 173 -4.56 -12.88 3.48
N ARG A 174 -3.33 -13.22 3.11
CA ARG A 174 -2.12 -12.51 3.56
C ARG A 174 -1.18 -12.29 2.38
N PHE A 175 -0.27 -11.33 2.51
CA PHE A 175 0.81 -11.16 1.54
C PHE A 175 1.60 -12.46 1.40
N PHE A 176 1.89 -12.85 0.16
CA PHE A 176 2.62 -14.09 -0.11
C PHE A 176 4.07 -13.98 0.36
N LYS A 177 4.48 -14.86 1.28
CA LYS A 177 5.82 -14.83 1.87
C LYS A 177 6.91 -14.95 0.81
N GLY A 178 7.91 -14.08 0.88
CA GLY A 178 9.04 -14.05 -0.03
C GLY A 178 8.76 -13.42 -1.40
N LYS A 179 7.52 -13.02 -1.69
CA LYS A 179 7.19 -12.27 -2.90
C LYS A 179 7.48 -10.79 -2.67
N ARG A 180 8.42 -10.23 -3.45
CA ARG A 180 8.87 -8.83 -3.32
C ARG A 180 8.27 -7.90 -4.38
N GLN A 181 7.80 -8.44 -5.49
CA GLN A 181 7.22 -7.68 -6.61
C GLN A 181 5.76 -8.06 -6.81
N ALA A 182 4.88 -7.07 -6.91
CA ALA A 182 3.44 -7.25 -7.07
C ALA A 182 2.81 -8.16 -5.99
N GLU A 183 3.34 -8.13 -4.77
CA GLU A 183 2.85 -8.88 -3.62
C GLU A 183 1.47 -8.40 -3.18
N ASP A 184 1.24 -7.09 -3.30
CA ASP A 184 -0.04 -6.42 -3.06
C ASP A 184 -1.07 -6.84 -4.10
N TYR A 185 -0.68 -6.85 -5.37
CA TYR A 185 -1.56 -7.23 -6.47
C TYR A 185 -2.08 -8.66 -6.33
N LEU A 186 -1.20 -9.61 -5.95
CA LEU A 186 -1.61 -10.98 -5.68
C LEU A 186 -2.65 -11.03 -4.55
N LEU A 187 -2.41 -10.31 -3.46
CA LEU A 187 -3.31 -10.29 -2.32
C LEU A 187 -4.68 -9.71 -2.68
N TRP A 188 -4.71 -8.58 -3.42
CA TRP A 188 -5.99 -7.97 -3.83
C TRP A 188 -6.79 -8.88 -4.75
N LEU A 189 -6.12 -9.58 -5.66
CA LEU A 189 -6.77 -10.57 -6.53
C LEU A 189 -7.30 -11.76 -5.73
N GLN A 190 -6.56 -12.28 -4.76
CA GLN A 190 -7.02 -13.37 -3.89
C GLN A 190 -8.26 -12.96 -3.08
N ILE A 191 -8.29 -11.72 -2.56
CA ILE A 191 -9.47 -11.20 -1.86
C ILE A 191 -10.65 -11.05 -2.83
N ALA A 192 -10.44 -10.48 -4.03
CA ALA A 192 -11.49 -10.32 -5.03
C ALA A 192 -12.08 -11.67 -5.50
N LEU A 193 -11.26 -12.70 -5.61
CA LEU A 193 -11.66 -14.05 -6.02
C LEU A 193 -12.55 -14.77 -4.99
N THR A 194 -12.59 -14.30 -3.74
CA THR A 194 -13.59 -14.78 -2.76
C THR A 194 -14.99 -14.22 -3.00
N GLY A 195 -15.17 -13.30 -3.95
CA GLY A 195 -16.40 -12.55 -4.15
C GLY A 195 -16.55 -11.33 -3.23
N ALA A 196 -15.53 -11.01 -2.45
CA ALA A 196 -15.54 -9.88 -1.51
C ALA A 196 -15.70 -8.54 -2.26
N PRO A 197 -16.62 -7.64 -1.83
CA PRO A 197 -16.79 -6.34 -2.42
C PRO A 197 -15.57 -5.43 -2.17
N ILE A 198 -14.98 -4.94 -3.26
CA ILE A 198 -13.83 -4.04 -3.27
C ILE A 198 -14.23 -2.72 -3.91
N PHE A 199 -13.79 -1.59 -3.34
CA PHE A 199 -14.20 -0.26 -3.79
C PHE A 199 -13.01 0.66 -4.04
N LEU A 200 -13.16 1.57 -4.99
CA LEU A 200 -12.21 2.64 -5.29
C LEU A 200 -12.87 4.00 -5.04
N ILE A 201 -12.23 4.77 -4.16
CA ILE A 201 -12.55 6.17 -3.88
C ILE A 201 -11.80 7.03 -4.90
N HIS A 202 -12.52 7.75 -5.74
CA HIS A 202 -11.96 8.62 -6.77
C HIS A 202 -11.49 9.95 -6.19
N ALA A 203 -10.60 9.90 -5.19
CA ALA A 203 -9.93 11.05 -4.59
C ALA A 203 -8.45 10.71 -4.37
N PRO A 204 -7.51 11.61 -4.67
CA PRO A 204 -6.08 11.42 -4.38
C PRO A 204 -5.83 11.67 -2.88
N LEU A 205 -5.82 10.60 -2.10
CA LEU A 205 -5.63 10.66 -0.64
C LEU A 205 -4.27 10.13 -0.18
N ALA A 206 -3.39 9.74 -1.10
CA ALA A 206 -1.99 9.42 -0.83
C ALA A 206 -1.08 10.03 -1.89
N PHE A 207 0.16 10.28 -1.49
CA PHE A 207 1.17 10.92 -2.31
C PHE A 207 2.47 10.14 -2.27
N SER A 208 3.07 9.95 -3.45
CA SER A 208 4.41 9.40 -3.62
C SER A 208 5.36 10.50 -4.07
N TYR A 209 6.60 10.44 -3.62
CA TYR A 209 7.65 11.42 -3.94
C TYR A 209 8.67 10.84 -4.95
N LYS A 210 8.28 9.80 -5.64
CA LYS A 210 9.07 9.13 -6.68
C LYS A 210 8.25 9.04 -7.95
N ALA A 211 8.89 9.16 -9.11
CA ALA A 211 8.22 8.90 -10.37
C ALA A 211 7.71 7.44 -10.42
N ASP A 212 6.55 7.23 -11.04
CA ASP A 212 5.85 5.94 -11.03
C ASP A 212 6.67 4.76 -11.58
N PHE A 213 7.63 5.00 -12.48
CA PHE A 213 8.42 3.95 -13.11
C PHE A 213 9.87 4.40 -13.33
N GLY A 214 10.82 3.49 -13.04
CA GLY A 214 12.22 3.61 -13.46
C GLY A 214 13.09 4.55 -12.62
N SER A 215 12.61 5.12 -11.51
CA SER A 215 13.36 6.12 -10.78
C SER A 215 14.01 5.61 -9.49
N ALA A 216 13.31 4.85 -8.67
CA ALA A 216 13.84 4.33 -7.40
C ALA A 216 12.94 3.25 -6.77
N GLY A 217 13.51 2.47 -5.84
CA GLY A 217 12.79 1.42 -5.08
C GLY A 217 12.48 0.18 -5.92
N LEU A 218 11.53 -0.62 -5.49
CA LEU A 218 11.15 -1.89 -6.14
C LEU A 218 10.67 -1.71 -7.59
N ASN A 219 10.09 -0.56 -7.92
CA ASN A 219 9.60 -0.26 -9.28
C ASN A 219 10.68 0.33 -10.22
N ALA A 220 11.93 0.47 -9.77
CA ALA A 220 13.03 0.94 -10.61
C ALA A 220 13.33 -0.03 -11.75
N ASN A 221 13.23 -1.33 -11.49
CA ASN A 221 13.47 -2.38 -12.48
C ASN A 221 12.16 -2.81 -13.14
N LEU A 222 11.91 -2.33 -14.36
CA LEU A 222 10.71 -2.66 -15.15
C LEU A 222 10.60 -4.16 -15.44
N GLN A 223 11.74 -4.84 -15.65
CA GLN A 223 11.76 -6.29 -15.90
C GLN A 223 11.32 -7.08 -14.67
N GLU A 224 11.83 -6.74 -13.50
CA GLU A 224 11.43 -7.38 -12.24
C GLU A 224 9.95 -7.12 -11.93
N SER A 225 9.47 -5.90 -12.17
CA SER A 225 8.05 -5.56 -12.03
C SER A 225 7.17 -6.42 -12.94
N PHE A 226 7.57 -6.62 -14.20
CA PHE A 226 6.85 -7.51 -15.12
C PHE A 226 6.88 -8.98 -14.66
N LEU A 227 8.05 -9.47 -14.24
CA LEU A 227 8.19 -10.84 -13.71
C LEU A 227 7.34 -11.04 -12.44
N GLY A 228 7.24 -10.03 -11.59
CA GLY A 228 6.36 -10.06 -10.41
C GLY A 228 4.88 -10.19 -10.78
N VAL A 229 4.42 -9.48 -11.80
CA VAL A 229 3.05 -9.61 -12.33
C VAL A 229 2.84 -10.98 -12.98
N LYS A 230 3.81 -11.47 -13.76
CA LYS A 230 3.77 -12.82 -14.34
C LYS A 230 3.65 -13.89 -13.26
N ASP A 231 4.48 -13.84 -12.23
CA ASP A 231 4.43 -14.74 -11.08
C ASP A 231 3.07 -14.69 -10.36
N THR A 232 2.45 -13.50 -10.25
CA THR A 232 1.08 -13.36 -9.72
C THR A 232 0.09 -14.23 -10.49
N TYR A 233 0.04 -14.11 -11.81
CA TYR A 233 -0.88 -14.93 -12.61
C TYR A 233 -0.52 -16.41 -12.62
N GLN A 234 0.78 -16.77 -12.55
CA GLN A 234 1.21 -18.18 -12.42
C GLN A 234 0.70 -18.80 -11.12
N LYS A 235 0.77 -18.06 -10.00
CA LYS A 235 0.23 -18.52 -8.71
C LYS A 235 -1.28 -18.72 -8.74
N LEU A 236 -2.02 -17.79 -9.37
CA LEU A 236 -3.47 -17.91 -9.52
C LEU A 236 -3.86 -19.12 -10.42
N LEU A 237 -3.11 -19.36 -11.50
CA LEU A 237 -3.31 -20.52 -12.36
C LEU A 237 -3.01 -21.83 -11.60
N ALA A 238 -1.88 -21.90 -10.90
CA ALA A 238 -1.47 -23.09 -10.12
C ALA A 238 -2.49 -23.39 -9.00
N ALA A 239 -3.13 -22.38 -8.44
CA ALA A 239 -4.21 -22.50 -7.44
C ALA A 239 -5.57 -22.84 -8.07
N GLY A 240 -5.69 -22.97 -9.40
CA GLY A 240 -6.96 -23.21 -10.09
C GLY A 240 -7.95 -22.02 -10.06
N GLN A 241 -7.48 -20.84 -9.67
CA GLN A 241 -8.31 -19.64 -9.51
C GLN A 241 -8.59 -18.92 -10.82
N ILE A 242 -7.78 -19.14 -11.86
CA ILE A 242 -8.01 -18.66 -13.22
C ILE A 242 -7.76 -19.81 -14.22
N SER A 243 -8.42 -19.76 -15.39
CA SER A 243 -8.20 -20.74 -16.46
C SER A 243 -6.89 -20.47 -17.20
N PHE A 244 -6.38 -21.50 -17.91
CA PHE A 244 -5.22 -21.35 -18.80
C PHE A 244 -5.42 -20.26 -19.87
N TRP A 245 -6.62 -20.14 -20.42
CA TRP A 245 -6.93 -19.11 -21.42
C TRP A 245 -6.92 -17.70 -20.81
N SER A 246 -7.47 -17.54 -19.61
CA SER A 246 -7.40 -16.28 -18.87
C SER A 246 -5.96 -15.91 -18.54
N TYR A 247 -5.16 -16.87 -18.05
CA TYR A 247 -3.73 -16.68 -17.81
C TYR A 247 -3.01 -16.17 -19.05
N SER A 248 -3.19 -16.86 -20.21
CA SER A 248 -2.54 -16.50 -21.48
C SER A 248 -2.91 -15.09 -21.92
N LEU A 249 -4.18 -14.73 -21.82
CA LEU A 249 -4.66 -13.38 -22.14
C LEU A 249 -4.03 -12.31 -21.24
N TYR A 250 -4.06 -12.51 -19.92
CA TYR A 250 -3.52 -11.52 -18.98
C TYR A 250 -2.01 -11.38 -19.06
N ILE A 251 -1.28 -12.46 -19.34
CA ILE A 251 0.16 -12.39 -19.60
C ILE A 251 0.46 -11.59 -20.88
N ALA A 252 -0.27 -11.83 -21.96
CA ALA A 252 -0.10 -11.04 -23.20
C ALA A 252 -0.35 -9.56 -22.94
N LEU A 253 -1.43 -9.20 -22.25
CA LEU A 253 -1.75 -7.82 -21.88
C LEU A 253 -0.67 -7.20 -20.97
N ALA A 254 -0.17 -7.94 -19.98
CA ALA A 254 0.91 -7.48 -19.11
C ALA A 254 2.20 -7.23 -19.88
N TYR A 255 2.53 -8.08 -20.87
CA TYR A 255 3.69 -7.91 -21.74
C TYR A 255 3.56 -6.64 -22.62
N PHE A 256 2.41 -6.38 -23.23
CA PHE A 256 2.17 -5.15 -23.98
C PHE A 256 2.31 -3.90 -23.09
N LYS A 257 1.79 -3.94 -21.86
CA LYS A 257 1.98 -2.85 -20.90
C LYS A 257 3.45 -2.66 -20.52
N HIS A 258 4.21 -3.75 -20.39
CA HIS A 258 5.64 -3.70 -20.12
C HIS A 258 6.40 -3.02 -21.27
N LEU A 259 6.16 -3.41 -22.52
CA LEU A 259 6.76 -2.78 -23.70
C LEU A 259 6.44 -1.27 -23.76
N ARG A 260 5.17 -0.90 -23.55
CA ARG A 260 4.78 0.52 -23.49
C ARG A 260 5.55 1.29 -22.41
N ARG A 261 5.75 0.70 -21.22
CA ARG A 261 6.53 1.33 -20.12
C ARG A 261 7.99 1.51 -20.51
N GLN A 262 8.61 0.53 -21.15
CA GLN A 262 9.99 0.63 -21.64
C GLN A 262 10.16 1.80 -22.63
N VAL A 263 9.23 1.93 -23.59
CA VAL A 263 9.23 3.06 -24.54
C VAL A 263 9.09 4.40 -23.81
N LEU A 264 8.17 4.52 -22.86
CA LEU A 264 7.96 5.76 -22.12
C LEU A 264 9.19 6.16 -21.28
N VAL A 265 9.88 5.20 -20.65
CA VAL A 265 11.10 5.46 -19.86
C VAL A 265 12.24 5.87 -20.81
N SER A 266 12.41 5.21 -21.96
CA SER A 266 13.45 5.56 -22.93
C SER A 266 13.25 6.98 -23.50
N LEU A 267 12.01 7.39 -23.76
CA LEU A 267 11.68 8.75 -24.20
C LEU A 267 11.92 9.82 -23.14
N ARG A 268 11.80 9.48 -21.84
CA ARG A 268 12.15 10.39 -20.73
C ARG A 268 13.65 10.56 -20.59
N GLY A 269 14.43 9.48 -20.71
CA GLY A 269 15.90 9.51 -20.65
C GLY A 269 16.55 10.25 -21.81
N SER A 270 15.86 10.42 -22.95
CA SER A 270 16.34 11.18 -24.11
C SER A 270 16.09 12.69 -23.99
N LYS A 271 15.39 13.15 -22.96
CA LYS A 271 15.05 14.57 -22.70
C LYS A 271 15.83 15.19 -21.53
N ALA A 272 16.66 14.40 -20.85
CA ALA A 272 17.58 14.83 -19.78
C ALA A 272 19.03 14.87 -20.30
#